data_6ea1a3d5660dc98def64ff0c312bb4fe
#
_entry.id   6ea1a3d5660dc98def64ff0c312bb4fe
#
_cell.length_a   1.000
_cell.length_b   1.000
_cell.length_c   1.000
_cell.angle_alpha   90.00
_cell.angle_beta   90.00
_cell.angle_gamma   90.00
#
_symmetry.space_group_name_H-M   'P 1'
#
loop_
_entity.id
_entity.type
_entity.pdbx_description
1 polymer ?
#
loop_
_entity_poly.entity_id
_entity_poly.type
_entity_poly.pdbx_seq_one_letter_code
_entity_poly.pdbx_strand_id
1 'polypeptide(L)'
;MCCRFFTGDAEDDEELRAIIDALQRRGGGDAAVARDVLPTDTAAVIASSRRLSPGVFAMRWGFSGAGGAPVINARSETAHEKPLFAGSMESRRCLIPAGWYYEWERRGRERVRYAIRPEEAGLMYMAGLYRLTPAGAQFTILTRDAAPDIAFIHPRMPVILPRDALADWIDPRRDGRALLDGTVCRLRFGAC
;
A
#
# COMPACT_ATOMS: atom_id res chain seq x y z
N MET A 1 1.08 -13.32 -0.39
CA MET A 1 1.49 -11.91 -0.13
C MET A 1 0.90 -11.04 -1.20
N CYS A 2 0.35 -9.88 -0.81
CA CYS A 2 -0.31 -8.97 -1.73
C CYS A 2 0.58 -8.67 -2.96
N CYS A 3 0.12 -9.08 -4.12
CA CYS A 3 0.80 -8.88 -5.39
C CYS A 3 -0.12 -8.23 -6.45
N ARG A 4 -1.31 -7.82 -6.05
CA ARG A 4 -2.27 -7.11 -6.90
C ARG A 4 -3.27 -6.36 -6.03
N PHE A 5 -3.57 -5.13 -6.39
CA PHE A 5 -4.66 -4.38 -5.78
C PHE A 5 -5.39 -3.57 -6.85
N PHE A 6 -6.64 -3.22 -6.55
CA PHE A 6 -7.45 -2.35 -7.39
C PHE A 6 -7.57 -0.98 -6.72
N THR A 7 -7.29 0.07 -7.46
CA THR A 7 -7.33 1.43 -6.92
C THR A 7 -8.74 1.90 -6.57
N GLY A 8 -9.75 1.45 -7.30
CA GLY A 8 -11.14 1.91 -7.19
C GLY A 8 -11.63 2.45 -8.52
N ASP A 9 -12.89 2.86 -8.55
CA ASP A 9 -13.49 3.56 -9.67
C ASP A 9 -13.64 5.05 -9.31
N ALA A 10 -12.98 5.90 -10.07
CA ALA A 10 -13.01 7.34 -9.81
C ALA A 10 -14.36 8.00 -10.15
N GLU A 11 -15.23 7.32 -10.92
CA GLU A 11 -16.58 7.81 -11.19
C GLU A 11 -17.46 7.65 -9.94
N ASP A 12 -17.21 6.61 -9.15
CA ASP A 12 -18.00 6.26 -7.97
C ASP A 12 -17.38 6.75 -6.64
N ASP A 13 -16.11 7.20 -6.64
CA ASP A 13 -15.37 7.58 -5.42
C ASP A 13 -14.74 8.96 -5.55
N GLU A 14 -15.33 9.94 -4.84
CA GLU A 14 -14.88 11.33 -4.82
C GLU A 14 -13.48 11.49 -4.23
N GLU A 15 -13.13 10.69 -3.21
CA GLU A 15 -11.80 10.72 -2.59
C GLU A 15 -10.73 10.24 -3.56
N LEU A 16 -11.00 9.15 -4.31
CA LEU A 16 -10.11 8.67 -5.35
C LEU A 16 -9.95 9.70 -6.48
N ARG A 17 -11.05 10.35 -6.88
CA ARG A 17 -11.01 11.42 -7.88
C ARG A 17 -10.10 12.57 -7.43
N ALA A 18 -10.23 13.02 -6.19
CA ALA A 18 -9.38 14.07 -5.65
C ALA A 18 -7.89 13.69 -5.61
N ILE A 19 -7.58 12.41 -5.33
CA ILE A 19 -6.21 11.88 -5.37
C ILE A 19 -5.66 11.89 -6.80
N ILE A 20 -6.44 11.44 -7.77
CA ILE A 20 -6.05 11.43 -9.20
C ILE A 20 -5.81 12.87 -9.69
N ASP A 21 -6.71 13.79 -9.41
CA ASP A 21 -6.57 15.20 -9.76
C ASP A 21 -5.32 15.84 -9.15
N ALA A 22 -5.03 15.50 -7.89
CA ALA A 22 -3.82 15.99 -7.22
C ALA A 22 -2.54 15.44 -7.86
N LEU A 23 -2.56 14.20 -8.35
CA LEU A 23 -1.46 13.59 -9.09
C LEU A 23 -1.26 14.26 -10.47
N GLN A 24 -2.35 14.48 -11.21
CA GLN A 24 -2.31 15.11 -12.53
C GLN A 24 -1.78 16.54 -12.46
N ARG A 25 -2.20 17.34 -11.46
CA ARG A 25 -1.66 18.69 -11.23
C ARG A 25 -0.15 18.72 -11.00
N ARG A 26 0.46 17.61 -10.60
CA ARG A 26 1.91 17.47 -10.41
C ARG A 26 2.64 16.89 -11.63
N GLY A 27 1.96 16.70 -12.74
CA GLY A 27 2.53 16.09 -13.95
C GLY A 27 2.74 14.58 -13.82
N GLY A 28 1.93 13.93 -13.01
CA GLY A 28 2.04 12.49 -12.69
C GLY A 28 1.74 11.52 -13.85
N GLY A 29 1.52 12.00 -15.06
CA GLY A 29 1.34 11.20 -16.27
C GLY A 29 0.20 10.18 -16.15
N ASP A 30 0.28 9.10 -16.93
CA ASP A 30 -0.71 7.99 -16.96
C ASP A 30 -0.63 7.05 -15.72
N ALA A 31 0.01 7.50 -14.64
CA ALA A 31 0.12 6.72 -13.42
C ALA A 31 -1.24 6.55 -12.76
N ALA A 32 -1.71 5.32 -12.77
CA ALA A 32 -2.78 4.81 -11.91
C ALA A 32 -4.13 5.57 -11.92
N VAL A 33 -4.75 5.66 -13.04
CA VAL A 33 -6.20 5.84 -13.15
C VAL A 33 -6.86 4.49 -12.84
N ALA A 34 -8.03 4.52 -12.18
CA ALA A 34 -8.88 3.38 -11.78
C ALA A 34 -8.57 2.05 -12.47
N ARG A 35 -7.73 1.20 -11.88
CA ARG A 35 -7.29 -0.06 -12.48
C ARG A 35 -6.68 -1.02 -11.46
N ASP A 36 -6.48 -2.23 -11.93
CA ASP A 36 -5.60 -3.18 -11.25
C ASP A 36 -4.13 -2.75 -11.33
N VAL A 37 -3.48 -2.74 -10.19
CA VAL A 37 -2.05 -2.44 -10.06
C VAL A 37 -1.29 -3.72 -9.78
N LEU A 38 -0.29 -3.99 -10.61
CA LEU A 38 0.60 -5.14 -10.53
C LEU A 38 2.01 -4.71 -10.10
N PRO A 39 2.85 -5.64 -9.62
CA PRO A 39 4.26 -5.36 -9.36
C PRO A 39 4.93 -4.69 -10.56
N THR A 40 5.71 -3.66 -10.31
CA THR A 40 6.40 -2.79 -11.27
C THR A 40 5.55 -1.72 -11.95
N ASP A 41 4.23 -1.75 -11.79
CA ASP A 41 3.39 -0.63 -12.21
C ASP A 41 3.67 0.62 -11.37
N THR A 42 3.32 1.77 -11.94
CA THR A 42 3.34 3.05 -11.24
C THR A 42 1.93 3.33 -10.68
N ALA A 43 1.85 3.70 -9.42
CA ALA A 43 0.59 4.02 -8.74
C ALA A 43 0.65 5.39 -8.04
N ALA A 44 -0.54 5.95 -7.75
CA ALA A 44 -0.69 7.12 -6.90
C ALA A 44 -0.37 6.74 -5.44
N VAL A 45 0.55 7.45 -4.83
CA VAL A 45 1.00 7.22 -3.46
C VAL A 45 0.99 8.54 -2.70
N ILE A 46 0.44 8.53 -1.49
CA ILE A 46 0.41 9.71 -0.62
C ILE A 46 1.61 9.65 0.33
N ALA A 47 2.39 10.72 0.36
CA ALA A 47 3.55 10.83 1.24
C ALA A 47 3.75 12.26 1.69
N SER A 48 4.57 12.45 2.74
CA SER A 48 4.98 13.78 3.17
C SER A 48 5.92 14.41 2.14
N SER A 49 5.63 15.64 1.77
CA SER A 49 6.49 16.46 0.92
C SER A 49 7.71 16.97 1.72
N ARG A 50 8.67 17.60 1.04
CA ARG A 50 9.79 18.30 1.70
C ARG A 50 9.33 19.40 2.68
N ARG A 51 8.11 19.91 2.51
CA ARG A 51 7.50 20.93 3.39
C ARG A 51 6.67 20.31 4.52
N LEU A 52 6.79 19.00 4.73
CA LEU A 52 6.03 18.23 5.74
C LEU A 52 4.51 18.32 5.57
N SER A 53 4.05 18.52 4.36
CA SER A 53 2.62 18.50 4.01
C SER A 53 2.31 17.26 3.15
N PRO A 54 1.12 16.66 3.29
CA PRO A 54 0.70 15.55 2.43
C PRO A 54 0.73 15.94 0.95
N GLY A 55 1.13 15.00 0.11
CA GLY A 55 1.11 15.18 -1.34
C GLY A 55 0.96 13.84 -2.04
N VAL A 56 0.40 13.88 -3.26
CA VAL A 56 0.26 12.69 -4.10
C VAL A 56 1.40 12.63 -5.10
N PHE A 57 2.01 11.46 -5.23
CA PHE A 57 3.17 11.21 -6.08
C PHE A 57 2.99 9.94 -6.89
N ALA A 58 3.46 9.94 -8.14
CA ALA A 58 3.60 8.73 -8.94
C ALA A 58 4.83 7.94 -8.46
N MET A 59 4.64 6.71 -8.00
CA MET A 59 5.75 5.86 -7.55
C MET A 59 5.60 4.45 -8.14
N ARG A 60 6.73 3.84 -8.51
CA ARG A 60 6.77 2.48 -9.05
C ARG A 60 6.70 1.46 -7.92
N TRP A 61 5.85 0.45 -8.03
CA TRP A 61 5.73 -0.61 -7.04
C TRP A 61 6.89 -1.61 -7.12
N GLY A 62 7.64 -1.70 -6.04
CA GLY A 62 8.76 -2.61 -5.85
C GLY A 62 10.10 -1.90 -5.76
N PHE A 63 10.81 -2.11 -4.66
CA PHE A 63 12.18 -1.68 -4.50
C PHE A 63 13.08 -2.55 -5.38
N SER A 64 14.03 -1.96 -6.07
CA SER A 64 15.07 -2.71 -6.77
C SER A 64 15.92 -3.46 -5.75
N GLY A 65 15.95 -4.77 -5.81
CA GLY A 65 16.76 -5.63 -4.94
C GLY A 65 18.04 -6.11 -5.62
N ALA A 66 18.99 -6.60 -4.86
CA ALA A 66 20.26 -7.15 -5.36
C ALA A 66 20.07 -8.36 -6.30
N GLY A 67 18.94 -9.09 -6.19
CA GLY A 67 18.60 -10.26 -7.00
C GLY A 67 17.84 -9.97 -8.29
N GLY A 68 17.68 -8.70 -8.69
CA GLY A 68 16.96 -8.30 -9.93
C GLY A 68 15.43 -8.30 -9.81
N ALA A 69 14.83 -9.14 -8.97
CA ALA A 69 13.39 -9.13 -8.74
C ALA A 69 12.97 -7.95 -7.84
N PRO A 70 11.83 -7.29 -8.12
CA PRO A 70 11.35 -6.19 -7.30
C PRO A 70 10.89 -6.70 -5.92
N VAL A 71 11.29 -5.98 -4.86
CA VAL A 71 10.82 -6.25 -3.50
C VAL A 71 9.54 -5.47 -3.25
N ILE A 72 8.42 -6.13 -3.47
CA ILE A 72 7.07 -5.51 -3.47
C ILE A 72 6.43 -5.42 -2.09
N ASN A 73 6.90 -6.24 -1.12
CA ASN A 73 6.39 -6.27 0.23
C ASN A 73 7.53 -6.28 1.25
N ALA A 74 7.29 -5.68 2.42
CA ALA A 74 8.16 -5.73 3.59
C ALA A 74 7.36 -6.17 4.82
N ARG A 75 7.91 -7.05 5.66
CA ARG A 75 7.27 -7.43 6.92
C ARG A 75 7.37 -6.26 7.91
N SER A 76 6.25 -5.79 8.42
CA SER A 76 6.20 -4.67 9.36
C SER A 76 6.99 -4.96 10.64
N GLU A 77 7.00 -6.22 11.08
CA GLU A 77 7.66 -6.69 12.29
C GLU A 77 9.18 -6.51 12.25
N THR A 78 9.79 -6.59 11.07
CA THR A 78 11.25 -6.55 10.89
C THR A 78 11.75 -5.47 9.92
N ALA A 79 10.86 -4.65 9.37
CA ALA A 79 11.23 -3.62 8.39
C ALA A 79 12.25 -2.60 8.96
N HIS A 80 12.13 -2.29 10.25
CA HIS A 80 13.03 -1.36 10.94
C HIS A 80 14.46 -1.90 11.13
N GLU A 81 14.65 -3.22 11.07
CA GLU A 81 15.96 -3.88 11.23
C GLU A 81 16.66 -4.13 9.90
N LYS A 82 15.88 -4.27 8.81
CA LYS A 82 16.44 -4.64 7.51
C LYS A 82 17.06 -3.43 6.81
N PRO A 83 18.34 -3.49 6.39
CA PRO A 83 19.03 -2.36 5.74
C PRO A 83 18.27 -1.78 4.53
N LEU A 84 17.53 -2.63 3.79
CA LEU A 84 16.74 -2.21 2.63
C LEU A 84 15.58 -1.27 3.02
N PHE A 85 15.04 -1.39 4.23
CA PHE A 85 13.82 -0.72 4.65
C PHE A 85 14.00 0.25 5.82
N ALA A 86 15.01 0.04 6.69
CA ALA A 86 15.21 0.76 7.95
C ALA A 86 15.14 2.29 7.77
N GLY A 87 15.94 2.85 6.88
CA GLY A 87 15.93 4.30 6.63
C GLY A 87 14.63 4.81 6.01
N SER A 88 13.86 3.97 5.33
CA SER A 88 12.52 4.34 4.85
C SER A 88 11.48 4.23 5.95
N MET A 89 11.63 3.29 6.87
CA MET A 89 10.77 3.15 8.04
C MET A 89 10.87 4.37 8.97
N GLU A 90 12.04 4.96 9.08
CA GLU A 90 12.26 6.18 9.89
C GLU A 90 11.58 7.41 9.29
N SER A 91 11.75 7.67 7.99
CA SER A 91 11.44 8.99 7.43
C SER A 91 10.75 9.00 6.07
N ARG A 92 10.53 7.85 5.45
CA ARG A 92 9.94 7.74 4.10
C ARG A 92 8.78 6.76 4.08
N ARG A 93 7.80 7.02 4.92
CA ARG A 93 6.56 6.28 4.99
C ARG A 93 5.54 6.89 4.04
N CYS A 94 4.67 6.05 3.47
CA CYS A 94 3.65 6.46 2.52
C CYS A 94 2.37 5.65 2.68
N LEU A 95 1.31 6.10 2.04
CA LEU A 95 0.01 5.46 1.99
C LEU A 95 -0.30 5.07 0.54
N ILE A 96 -0.79 3.87 0.36
CA ILE A 96 -1.25 3.37 -0.92
C ILE A 96 -2.78 3.28 -0.86
N PRO A 97 -3.51 4.22 -1.50
CA PRO A 97 -4.96 4.17 -1.57
C PRO A 97 -5.41 3.03 -2.48
N ALA A 98 -6.41 2.27 -2.05
CA ALA A 98 -6.97 1.17 -2.82
C ALA A 98 -8.43 0.91 -2.43
N GLY A 99 -9.24 0.44 -3.38
CA GLY A 99 -10.59 -0.04 -3.13
C GLY A 99 -10.57 -1.43 -2.48
N TRP A 100 -9.69 -2.31 -2.96
CA TRP A 100 -9.45 -3.64 -2.39
C TRP A 100 -8.09 -4.18 -2.85
N TYR A 101 -7.60 -5.22 -2.16
CA TYR A 101 -6.47 -6.00 -2.63
C TYR A 101 -6.89 -7.43 -2.94
N TYR A 102 -6.10 -8.14 -3.75
CA TYR A 102 -6.33 -9.52 -4.11
C TYR A 102 -5.37 -10.45 -3.40
N GLU A 103 -5.89 -11.59 -2.99
CA GLU A 103 -5.12 -12.75 -2.53
C GLU A 103 -5.72 -14.03 -3.08
N TRP A 104 -4.90 -15.09 -3.07
CA TRP A 104 -5.27 -16.39 -3.63
C TRP A 104 -5.18 -17.47 -2.58
N GLU A 105 -6.34 -18.10 -2.32
CA GLU A 105 -6.39 -19.33 -1.56
C GLU A 105 -5.92 -20.49 -2.45
N ARG A 106 -5.08 -21.35 -1.90
CA ARG A 106 -4.69 -22.60 -2.56
C ARG A 106 -5.56 -23.75 -2.06
N ARG A 107 -6.45 -24.27 -2.93
CA ARG A 107 -7.29 -25.45 -2.70
C ARG A 107 -6.76 -26.63 -3.50
N GLY A 108 -5.79 -27.34 -2.96
CA GLY A 108 -5.11 -28.41 -3.69
C GLY A 108 -4.39 -27.88 -4.94
N ARG A 109 -4.90 -28.20 -6.14
CA ARG A 109 -4.35 -27.72 -7.43
C ARG A 109 -4.99 -26.41 -7.91
N GLU A 110 -6.10 -26.02 -7.33
CA GLU A 110 -6.84 -24.81 -7.71
C GLU A 110 -6.34 -23.60 -6.94
N ARG A 111 -6.54 -22.42 -7.53
CA ARG A 111 -6.33 -21.13 -6.90
C ARG A 111 -7.62 -20.33 -6.99
N VAL A 112 -8.21 -20.03 -5.85
CA VAL A 112 -9.39 -19.18 -5.76
C VAL A 112 -8.94 -17.77 -5.41
N ARG A 113 -9.29 -16.80 -6.27
CA ARG A 113 -8.98 -15.38 -6.05
C ARG A 113 -10.04 -14.76 -5.16
N TYR A 114 -9.60 -13.94 -4.22
CA TYR A 114 -10.47 -13.15 -3.36
C TYR A 114 -10.14 -11.67 -3.48
N ALA A 115 -11.18 -10.84 -3.55
CA ALA A 115 -11.08 -9.41 -3.30
C ALA A 115 -11.33 -9.16 -1.82
N ILE A 116 -10.42 -8.44 -1.17
CA ILE A 116 -10.41 -8.24 0.30
C ILE A 116 -10.32 -6.74 0.58
N ARG A 117 -11.18 -6.24 1.48
CA ARG A 117 -11.21 -4.83 1.92
C ARG A 117 -11.75 -4.70 3.35
N PRO A 118 -11.56 -3.55 4.03
CA PRO A 118 -12.24 -3.27 5.28
C PRO A 118 -13.77 -3.42 5.16
N GLU A 119 -14.43 -3.72 6.27
CA GLU A 119 -15.90 -3.72 6.34
C GLU A 119 -16.47 -2.33 6.09
N GLU A 120 -15.77 -1.30 6.55
CA GLU A 120 -16.12 0.10 6.30
C GLU A 120 -16.05 0.44 4.81
N ALA A 121 -16.99 1.27 4.36
CA ALA A 121 -17.04 1.70 2.95
C ALA A 121 -15.94 2.73 2.63
N GLY A 122 -15.62 2.86 1.34
CA GLY A 122 -14.65 3.80 0.80
C GLY A 122 -13.26 3.21 0.61
N LEU A 123 -12.30 4.08 0.34
CA LEU A 123 -10.91 3.69 0.12
C LEU A 123 -10.27 3.17 1.41
N MET A 124 -9.51 2.10 1.28
CA MET A 124 -8.54 1.68 2.28
C MET A 124 -7.17 2.29 2.00
N TYR A 125 -6.38 2.43 3.05
CA TYR A 125 -5.02 2.94 2.97
C TYR A 125 -4.03 1.91 3.48
N MET A 126 -3.29 1.30 2.57
CA MET A 126 -2.22 0.38 2.93
C MET A 126 -0.98 1.17 3.32
N ALA A 127 -0.37 0.80 4.44
CA ALA A 127 0.90 1.36 4.87
C ALA A 127 2.03 0.90 3.95
N GLY A 128 2.88 1.81 3.55
CA GLY A 128 4.03 1.53 2.72
C GLY A 128 5.26 2.34 3.09
N LEU A 129 6.34 1.96 2.45
CA LEU A 129 7.62 2.66 2.51
C LEU A 129 8.02 3.09 1.10
N TYR A 130 8.71 4.21 0.98
CA TYR A 130 9.22 4.63 -0.33
C TYR A 130 10.71 4.98 -0.26
N ARG A 131 11.35 4.97 -1.41
CA ARG A 131 12.70 5.47 -1.59
C ARG A 131 12.82 6.22 -2.91
N LEU A 132 13.77 7.12 -2.97
CA LEU A 132 14.14 7.84 -4.19
C LEU A 132 15.36 7.17 -4.81
N THR A 133 15.30 6.94 -6.11
CA THR A 133 16.42 6.39 -6.89
C THR A 133 16.67 7.27 -8.11
N PRO A 134 17.81 7.15 -8.81
CA PRO A 134 18.01 7.83 -10.08
C PRO A 134 16.95 7.51 -11.15
N ALA A 135 16.33 6.32 -11.07
CA ALA A 135 15.26 5.90 -11.97
C ALA A 135 13.86 6.34 -11.52
N GLY A 136 13.74 7.12 -10.43
CA GLY A 136 12.47 7.61 -9.91
C GLY A 136 12.13 7.08 -8.50
N ALA A 137 10.95 7.46 -8.03
CA ALA A 137 10.45 7.01 -6.74
C ALA A 137 9.91 5.58 -6.82
N GLN A 138 10.20 4.79 -5.80
CA GLN A 138 9.73 3.41 -5.66
C GLN A 138 9.04 3.24 -4.31
N PHE A 139 7.99 2.41 -4.24
CA PHE A 139 7.34 2.05 -2.98
C PHE A 139 7.28 0.53 -2.78
N THR A 140 7.12 0.11 -1.54
CA THR A 140 6.84 -1.26 -1.11
C THR A 140 5.73 -1.25 -0.08
N ILE A 141 4.86 -2.28 -0.07
CA ILE A 141 3.74 -2.39 0.87
C ILE A 141 4.21 -3.11 2.13
N LEU A 142 3.86 -2.56 3.31
CA LEU A 142 4.06 -3.27 4.57
C LEU A 142 3.00 -4.36 4.73
N THR A 143 3.45 -5.51 5.23
CA THR A 143 2.57 -6.66 5.52
C THR A 143 2.72 -7.11 6.95
N ARG A 144 1.66 -7.68 7.51
CA ARG A 144 1.58 -8.29 8.84
C ARG A 144 0.94 -9.67 8.78
N ASP A 145 0.86 -10.36 9.89
CA ASP A 145 0.06 -11.59 9.98
C ASP A 145 -1.40 -11.30 9.67
N ALA A 146 -2.03 -12.20 8.93
CA ALA A 146 -3.41 -12.05 8.50
C ALA A 146 -4.38 -12.09 9.70
N ALA A 147 -5.48 -11.32 9.60
CA ALA A 147 -6.58 -11.45 10.53
C ALA A 147 -7.15 -12.89 10.48
N PRO A 148 -7.66 -13.42 11.60
CA PRO A 148 -8.15 -14.80 11.67
C PRO A 148 -9.14 -15.17 10.56
N ASP A 149 -10.04 -14.24 10.22
CA ASP A 149 -11.13 -14.45 9.25
C ASP A 149 -10.64 -14.65 7.81
N ILE A 150 -9.42 -14.21 7.49
CA ILE A 150 -8.83 -14.33 6.14
C ILE A 150 -7.53 -15.17 6.11
N ALA A 151 -7.08 -15.68 7.25
CA ALA A 151 -5.84 -16.44 7.35
C ALA A 151 -5.86 -17.72 6.50
N PHE A 152 -7.05 -18.27 6.21
CA PHE A 152 -7.23 -19.42 5.32
C PHE A 152 -6.90 -19.09 3.84
N ILE A 153 -7.07 -17.82 3.44
CA ILE A 153 -6.73 -17.37 2.08
C ILE A 153 -5.21 -17.23 1.96
N HIS A 154 -4.60 -16.49 2.90
CA HIS A 154 -3.14 -16.30 2.95
C HIS A 154 -2.71 -15.90 4.38
N PRO A 155 -1.58 -16.43 4.90
CA PRO A 155 -1.14 -16.12 6.28
C PRO A 155 -0.66 -14.68 6.48
N ARG A 156 -0.51 -13.90 5.43
CA ARG A 156 -0.10 -12.48 5.50
C ARG A 156 -1.13 -11.59 4.82
N MET A 157 -1.28 -10.36 5.32
CA MET A 157 -2.10 -9.30 4.75
C MET A 157 -1.34 -7.98 4.71
N PRO A 158 -1.73 -7.00 3.87
CA PRO A 158 -1.23 -5.63 3.99
C PRO A 158 -1.54 -5.04 5.36
N VAL A 159 -0.67 -4.17 5.85
CA VAL A 159 -0.98 -3.30 6.99
C VAL A 159 -1.95 -2.24 6.50
N ILE A 160 -3.20 -2.29 6.96
CA ILE A 160 -4.24 -1.30 6.61
C ILE A 160 -4.39 -0.38 7.80
N LEU A 161 -4.24 0.92 7.59
CA LEU A 161 -4.31 1.93 8.64
C LEU A 161 -5.71 2.48 8.79
N PRO A 162 -6.15 2.76 10.03
CA PRO A 162 -7.39 3.50 10.26
C PRO A 162 -7.21 4.97 9.85
N ARG A 163 -8.30 5.65 9.55
CA ARG A 163 -8.27 7.01 8.97
C ARG A 163 -7.60 8.05 9.87
N ASP A 164 -7.75 7.92 11.16
CA ASP A 164 -7.14 8.82 12.16
C ASP A 164 -5.61 8.68 12.28
N ALA A 165 -5.03 7.54 11.86
CA ALA A 165 -3.60 7.31 11.86
C ALA A 165 -2.88 7.78 10.57
N LEU A 166 -3.61 8.14 9.50
CA LEU A 166 -3.01 8.39 8.18
C LEU A 166 -2.02 9.55 8.19
N ALA A 167 -2.39 10.67 8.82
CA ALA A 167 -1.55 11.86 8.89
C ALA A 167 -0.28 11.60 9.71
N ASP A 168 -0.41 10.92 10.84
CA ASP A 168 0.72 10.58 11.71
C ASP A 168 1.64 9.54 11.04
N TRP A 169 1.09 8.62 10.25
CA TRP A 169 1.90 7.64 9.53
C TRP A 169 2.89 8.26 8.56
N ILE A 170 2.47 9.24 7.78
CA ILE A 170 3.35 9.90 6.80
C ILE A 170 4.21 11.01 7.40
N ASP A 171 3.96 11.43 8.64
CA ASP A 171 4.77 12.44 9.31
C ASP A 171 6.11 11.83 9.78
N PRO A 172 7.27 12.21 9.20
CA PRO A 172 8.55 11.63 9.57
C PRO A 172 8.98 11.95 11.02
N ARG A 173 8.33 12.88 11.70
CA ARG A 173 8.61 13.24 13.10
C ARG A 173 7.95 12.27 14.09
N ARG A 174 7.00 11.47 13.63
CA ARG A 174 6.30 10.47 14.45
C ARG A 174 7.01 9.13 14.42
N ASP A 175 6.91 8.37 15.50
CA ASP A 175 7.36 6.97 15.50
C ASP A 175 6.34 6.10 14.72
N GLY A 176 6.70 5.74 13.48
CA GLY A 176 5.84 4.90 12.66
C GLY A 176 5.64 3.49 13.21
N ARG A 177 6.52 3.00 14.08
CA ARG A 177 6.39 1.65 14.68
C ARG A 177 5.21 1.59 15.65
N ALA A 178 5.04 2.62 16.46
CA ALA A 178 3.94 2.71 17.42
C ALA A 178 2.54 2.72 16.76
N LEU A 179 2.48 3.12 15.48
CA LEU A 179 1.22 3.17 14.72
C LEU A 179 0.82 1.82 14.11
N LEU A 180 1.71 0.83 14.13
CA LEU A 180 1.44 -0.50 13.54
C LEU A 180 0.55 -1.38 14.43
N ASP A 181 0.40 -1.06 15.71
CA ASP A 181 -0.44 -1.83 16.64
C ASP A 181 -1.94 -1.57 16.44
N GLY A 182 -2.33 -0.37 15.95
CA GLY A 182 -3.71 0.06 15.75
C GLY A 182 -4.29 -0.24 14.36
N THR A 183 -3.84 -1.29 13.68
CA THR A 183 -4.24 -1.57 12.30
C THR A 183 -5.62 -2.21 12.16
N VAL A 184 -6.28 -1.97 11.01
CA VAL A 184 -7.62 -2.51 10.71
C VAL A 184 -7.55 -4.02 10.54
N CYS A 185 -8.42 -4.74 11.26
CA CYS A 185 -8.52 -6.21 11.23
C CYS A 185 -9.90 -6.72 10.82
N ARG A 186 -10.94 -5.87 10.82
CA ARG A 186 -12.29 -6.27 10.37
C ARG A 186 -12.36 -6.11 8.85
N LEU A 187 -12.43 -7.24 8.19
CA LEU A 187 -12.35 -7.32 6.73
C LEU A 187 -13.53 -8.09 6.17
N ARG A 188 -13.99 -7.67 5.01
CA ARG A 188 -14.89 -8.44 4.16
C ARG A 188 -14.14 -8.94 2.94
N PHE A 189 -14.52 -10.10 2.46
CA PHE A 189 -13.91 -10.73 1.30
C PHE A 189 -14.94 -11.46 0.47
N GLY A 190 -14.66 -11.62 -0.82
CA GLY A 190 -15.49 -12.38 -1.76
C GLY A 190 -14.62 -13.01 -2.84
N ALA A 191 -14.95 -14.23 -3.23
CA ALA A 191 -14.33 -14.88 -4.38
C ALA A 191 -14.72 -14.13 -5.67
N CYS A 192 -13.77 -13.93 -6.59
CA CYS A 192 -13.98 -13.17 -7.83
C CYS A 192 -13.13 -13.72 -9.01
#